data_b7e8dbd7cecf310b30dd163b817c9d3d
#
_entry.id   b7e8dbd7cecf310b30dd163b817c9d3d
#
_cell.length_a   1.000
_cell.length_b   1.000
_cell.length_c   1.000
_cell.angle_alpha   90.00
_cell.angle_beta   90.00
_cell.angle_gamma   90.00
#
_symmetry.space_group_name_H-M   'P 1'
#
loop_
_entity.id
_entity.type
_entity.pdbx_description
1 polymer ?
#
loop_
_entity_poly.entity_id
_entity_poly.type
_entity_poly.pdbx_seq_one_letter_code
_entity_poly.pdbx_strand_id
1 'polypeptide(L)'
;PYASPEFMKFTTKVLKILRDYSYAASSTLAQEKGSFPLYKQDKYIEGEFFKTLAPWVQEQIKENGLRNSHLTSIAPTGTISLTADNVSSGIEPPFSLYYDRTIQEFDGHQIQRVEDYAYQHGVNGRTANEISADEHLSVLSLVSKYIDSAVSKTCNVGSNVNFDEFKELYFNAWKQGCKGITTFRADGK
;
A
#
# COMPACT_ATOMS: atom_id res chain seq x y z
N PRO A 1 -9.95 12.42 6.59
CA PRO A 1 -10.24 11.10 7.14
C PRO A 1 -9.86 10.01 6.14
N TYR A 2 -9.41 8.83 6.63
CA TYR A 2 -9.07 7.67 5.80
C TYR A 2 -10.24 7.28 4.88
N ALA A 3 -9.93 6.94 3.63
CA ALA A 3 -10.88 6.63 2.55
C ALA A 3 -11.81 7.79 2.12
N SER A 4 -11.67 8.99 2.68
CA SER A 4 -12.44 10.15 2.21
C SER A 4 -12.03 10.59 0.80
N PRO A 5 -12.85 11.36 0.09
CA PRO A 5 -12.47 11.92 -1.21
C PRO A 5 -11.16 12.70 -1.18
N GLU A 6 -10.90 13.47 -0.13
CA GLU A 6 -9.67 14.23 0.07
C GLU A 6 -8.48 13.30 0.27
N PHE A 7 -8.62 12.24 1.08
CA PHE A 7 -7.61 11.19 1.25
C PHE A 7 -7.28 10.53 -0.08
N MET A 8 -8.28 10.13 -0.85
CA MET A 8 -8.10 9.48 -2.16
C MET A 8 -7.38 10.40 -3.15
N LYS A 9 -7.74 11.68 -3.18
CA LYS A 9 -7.08 12.70 -4.02
C LYS A 9 -5.62 12.93 -3.61
N PHE A 10 -5.36 13.06 -2.31
CA PHE A 10 -4.00 13.24 -1.79
C PHE A 10 -3.13 12.01 -2.06
N THR A 11 -3.63 10.82 -1.75
CA THR A 11 -2.95 9.53 -2.01
C THR A 11 -2.62 9.38 -3.50
N THR A 12 -3.56 9.69 -4.38
CA THR A 12 -3.33 9.69 -5.83
C THR A 12 -2.17 10.61 -6.22
N LYS A 13 -2.12 11.82 -5.67
CA LYS A 13 -1.05 12.78 -5.96
C LYS A 13 0.32 12.24 -5.51
N VAL A 14 0.41 11.74 -4.29
CA VAL A 14 1.66 11.20 -3.72
C VAL A 14 2.14 10.00 -4.53
N LEU A 15 1.24 9.05 -4.81
CA LEU A 15 1.61 7.83 -5.54
C LEU A 15 2.01 8.08 -6.99
N LYS A 16 1.40 9.06 -7.67
CA LYS A 16 1.84 9.48 -9.00
C LYS A 16 3.27 10.01 -8.98
N ILE A 17 3.58 10.88 -8.02
CA ILE A 17 4.93 11.43 -7.86
C ILE A 17 5.92 10.29 -7.58
N LEU A 18 5.63 9.45 -6.59
CA LEU A 18 6.49 8.32 -6.24
C LEU A 18 6.75 7.42 -7.44
N ARG A 19 5.70 7.00 -8.15
CA ARG A 19 5.79 6.16 -9.35
C ARG A 19 6.65 6.81 -10.43
N ASP A 20 6.29 8.00 -10.87
CA ASP A 20 6.90 8.62 -12.03
C ASP A 20 8.38 8.94 -11.78
N TYR A 21 8.73 9.48 -10.62
CA TYR A 21 10.12 9.77 -10.27
C TYR A 21 10.96 8.52 -9.96
N SER A 22 10.37 7.46 -9.42
CA SER A 22 11.08 6.18 -9.26
C SER A 22 11.47 5.58 -10.61
N TYR A 23 10.56 5.63 -11.58
CA TYR A 23 10.82 5.14 -12.94
C TYR A 23 11.83 6.02 -13.68
N ALA A 24 11.74 7.32 -13.55
CA ALA A 24 12.72 8.26 -14.12
C ALA A 24 14.13 7.99 -13.54
N ALA A 25 14.25 7.82 -12.23
CA ALA A 25 15.52 7.51 -11.58
C ALA A 25 16.10 6.17 -12.08
N SER A 26 15.26 5.13 -12.21
CA SER A 26 15.69 3.84 -12.75
C SER A 26 16.13 3.94 -14.21
N SER A 27 15.50 4.80 -15.00
CA SER A 27 15.91 5.08 -16.38
C SER A 27 17.25 5.81 -16.44
N THR A 28 17.48 6.79 -15.59
CA THR A 28 18.80 7.44 -15.46
C THR A 28 19.89 6.45 -15.05
N LEU A 29 19.61 5.56 -14.10
CA LEU A 29 20.54 4.50 -13.73
C LEU A 29 20.80 3.49 -14.85
N ALA A 30 19.83 3.25 -15.73
CA ALA A 30 20.03 2.41 -16.91
C ALA A 30 20.99 3.03 -17.91
N GLN A 31 20.97 4.36 -18.08
CA GLN A 31 21.94 5.07 -18.90
C GLN A 31 23.38 4.90 -18.38
N GLU A 32 23.58 4.86 -17.05
CA GLU A 32 24.90 4.70 -16.44
C GLU A 32 25.37 3.23 -16.39
N LYS A 33 24.46 2.30 -16.11
CA LYS A 33 24.80 0.90 -15.72
C LYS A 33 24.21 -0.16 -16.63
N GLY A 34 23.50 0.26 -17.69
CA GLY A 34 22.73 -0.63 -18.55
C GLY A 34 21.41 -1.05 -17.95
N SER A 35 20.51 -1.51 -18.79
CA SER A 35 19.19 -2.03 -18.38
C SER A 35 19.33 -3.37 -17.67
N PHE A 36 18.25 -3.80 -16.97
CA PHE A 36 18.22 -5.12 -16.34
C PHE A 36 18.33 -6.24 -17.42
N PRO A 37 18.91 -7.41 -17.08
CA PRO A 37 19.33 -8.41 -18.09
C PRO A 37 18.23 -8.92 -19.02
N LEU A 38 16.98 -8.97 -18.55
CA LEU A 38 15.84 -9.45 -19.33
C LEU A 38 15.03 -8.32 -20.00
N TYR A 39 15.54 -7.08 -19.96
CA TYR A 39 14.86 -5.96 -20.58
C TYR A 39 14.78 -6.12 -22.10
N LYS A 40 13.58 -6.07 -22.63
CA LYS A 40 13.27 -6.01 -24.06
C LYS A 40 12.32 -4.84 -24.27
N GLN A 41 12.84 -3.78 -24.87
CA GLN A 41 12.13 -2.49 -25.00
C GLN A 41 10.78 -2.65 -25.70
N ASP A 42 10.75 -3.33 -26.82
CA ASP A 42 9.55 -3.59 -27.62
C ASP A 42 8.42 -4.18 -26.77
N LYS A 43 8.74 -5.19 -25.96
CA LYS A 43 7.79 -5.84 -25.06
C LYS A 43 7.43 -4.99 -23.84
N TYR A 44 8.41 -4.24 -23.31
CA TYR A 44 8.20 -3.46 -22.11
C TYR A 44 7.22 -2.29 -22.35
N ILE A 45 7.35 -1.59 -23.48
CA ILE A 45 6.49 -0.47 -23.84
C ILE A 45 5.05 -0.88 -24.19
N GLU A 46 4.82 -2.16 -24.52
CA GLU A 46 3.47 -2.71 -24.71
C GLU A 46 2.75 -2.98 -23.38
N GLY A 47 3.47 -3.02 -22.26
CA GLY A 47 2.93 -3.30 -20.93
C GLY A 47 1.93 -2.27 -20.46
N GLU A 48 0.84 -2.74 -19.85
CA GLU A 48 -0.24 -1.85 -19.38
C GLU A 48 0.25 -0.86 -18.32
N PHE A 49 1.14 -1.29 -17.42
CA PHE A 49 1.68 -0.38 -16.39
C PHE A 49 2.53 0.74 -17.00
N PHE A 50 3.36 0.43 -18.01
CA PHE A 50 4.15 1.44 -18.74
C PHE A 50 3.26 2.53 -19.33
N LYS A 51 2.13 2.17 -19.93
CA LYS A 51 1.17 3.11 -20.53
C LYS A 51 0.55 4.08 -19.51
N THR A 52 0.58 3.73 -18.21
CA THR A 52 0.08 4.60 -17.13
C THR A 52 1.08 5.65 -16.67
N LEU A 53 2.37 5.51 -16.99
CA LEU A 53 3.42 6.46 -16.61
C LEU A 53 3.22 7.82 -17.29
N ALA A 54 3.75 8.87 -16.67
CA ALA A 54 3.74 10.19 -17.29
C ALA A 54 4.46 10.17 -18.65
N PRO A 55 3.99 10.92 -19.68
CA PRO A 55 4.58 10.89 -21.03
C PRO A 55 6.07 11.15 -21.04
N TRP A 56 6.56 12.10 -20.25
CA TRP A 56 7.98 12.41 -20.17
C TRP A 56 8.82 11.24 -19.60
N VAL A 57 8.25 10.44 -18.68
CA VAL A 57 8.91 9.23 -18.16
C VAL A 57 8.94 8.14 -19.23
N GLN A 58 7.84 7.97 -19.97
CA GLN A 58 7.77 7.02 -21.07
C GLN A 58 8.85 7.29 -22.13
N GLU A 59 9.03 8.57 -22.51
CA GLU A 59 10.08 8.97 -23.48
C GLU A 59 11.47 8.69 -22.91
N GLN A 60 11.76 9.06 -21.67
CA GLN A 60 13.04 8.77 -21.03
C GLN A 60 13.34 7.26 -21.00
N ILE A 61 12.34 6.41 -20.74
CA ILE A 61 12.50 4.96 -20.74
C ILE A 61 12.77 4.42 -22.16
N LYS A 62 12.13 4.99 -23.18
CA LYS A 62 12.41 4.62 -24.58
C LYS A 62 13.82 4.97 -25.00
N GLU A 63 14.37 6.07 -24.49
CA GLU A 63 15.74 6.48 -24.78
C GLU A 63 16.80 5.66 -24.04
N ASN A 64 16.62 5.44 -22.75
CA ASN A 64 17.66 4.90 -21.86
C ASN A 64 17.42 3.49 -21.37
N GLY A 65 16.20 2.95 -21.53
CA GLY A 65 15.80 1.70 -20.90
C GLY A 65 15.49 1.82 -19.41
N LEU A 66 15.55 0.71 -18.69
CA LEU A 66 15.30 0.65 -17.24
C LEU A 66 16.33 -0.24 -16.53
N ARG A 67 16.88 0.27 -15.41
CA ARG A 67 17.80 -0.49 -14.57
C ARG A 67 17.12 -1.58 -13.75
N ASN A 68 15.89 -1.36 -13.32
CA ASN A 68 15.14 -2.24 -12.43
C ASN A 68 13.86 -2.71 -13.12
N SER A 69 13.56 -4.00 -13.01
CA SER A 69 12.33 -4.57 -13.59
C SER A 69 11.07 -4.14 -12.85
N HIS A 70 11.16 -4.00 -11.51
CA HIS A 70 10.12 -3.55 -10.60
C HIS A 70 10.71 -2.57 -9.60
N LEU A 71 9.95 -1.58 -9.17
CA LEU A 71 10.44 -0.47 -8.38
C LEU A 71 9.65 -0.24 -7.09
N THR A 72 8.36 -0.55 -7.08
CA THR A 72 7.47 -0.17 -5.99
C THR A 72 6.65 -1.36 -5.49
N SER A 73 6.48 -1.42 -4.18
CA SER A 73 5.55 -2.33 -3.50
C SER A 73 5.03 -1.65 -2.22
N ILE A 74 3.88 -2.08 -1.74
CA ILE A 74 3.42 -1.73 -0.40
C ILE A 74 3.55 -2.97 0.47
N ALA A 75 4.52 -2.93 1.37
CA ALA A 75 4.76 -4.00 2.36
C ALA A 75 3.92 -3.77 3.62
N PRO A 76 3.67 -4.81 4.45
CA PRO A 76 2.93 -4.65 5.70
C PRO A 76 3.59 -3.75 6.73
N THR A 77 4.91 -3.69 6.80
CA THR A 77 5.75 -2.84 7.67
C THR A 77 5.40 -2.81 9.17
N GLY A 78 4.69 -3.83 9.67
CA GLY A 78 4.15 -3.83 11.03
C GLY A 78 5.21 -3.69 12.13
N THR A 79 6.34 -4.39 12.01
CA THR A 79 7.41 -4.33 13.01
C THR A 79 8.25 -3.05 12.87
N ILE A 80 8.59 -2.66 11.65
CA ILE A 80 9.45 -1.49 11.43
C ILE A 80 8.72 -0.16 11.69
N SER A 81 7.38 -0.13 11.66
CA SER A 81 6.61 1.06 12.03
C SER A 81 6.85 1.48 13.49
N LEU A 82 7.14 0.52 14.37
CA LEU A 82 7.48 0.78 15.77
C LEU A 82 8.76 1.60 15.94
N THR A 83 9.74 1.44 15.04
CA THR A 83 10.97 2.21 15.04
C THR A 83 10.82 3.62 14.47
N ALA A 84 9.66 3.88 13.85
CA ALA A 84 9.25 5.19 13.30
C ALA A 84 8.10 5.78 14.13
N ASP A 85 8.23 5.73 15.45
CA ASP A 85 7.25 6.25 16.42
C ASP A 85 5.83 5.69 16.25
N ASN A 86 5.75 4.42 15.85
CA ASN A 86 4.48 3.72 15.64
C ASN A 86 3.55 4.43 14.64
N VAL A 87 4.11 4.92 13.54
CA VAL A 87 3.28 5.35 12.39
C VAL A 87 2.49 4.16 11.85
N SER A 88 1.36 4.42 11.23
CA SER A 88 0.54 3.39 10.61
C SER A 88 1.32 2.53 9.62
N SER A 89 1.07 1.22 9.62
CA SER A 89 1.80 0.25 8.81
C SER A 89 1.39 0.30 7.33
N GLY A 90 2.34 0.56 6.44
CA GLY A 90 2.10 0.59 5.00
C GLY A 90 1.02 1.61 4.60
N ILE A 91 -0.13 1.12 4.12
CA ILE A 91 -1.30 1.95 3.81
C ILE A 91 -2.52 1.60 4.68
N GLU A 92 -2.27 0.89 5.78
CA GLU A 92 -3.35 0.53 6.71
C GLU A 92 -3.78 1.77 7.53
N PRO A 93 -5.07 1.90 7.87
CA PRO A 93 -5.46 2.78 8.97
C PRO A 93 -4.95 2.18 10.29
N PRO A 94 -4.82 2.95 11.37
CA PRO A 94 -4.43 2.40 12.66
C PRO A 94 -5.44 1.33 13.10
N PHE A 95 -4.94 0.20 13.58
CA PHE A 95 -5.80 -0.85 14.12
C PHE A 95 -6.49 -0.37 15.41
N SER A 96 -5.74 0.34 16.24
CA SER A 96 -6.19 1.00 17.46
C SER A 96 -5.41 2.28 17.65
N LEU A 97 -6.02 3.30 18.24
CA LEU A 97 -5.34 4.57 18.55
C LEU A 97 -4.27 4.38 19.64
N TYR A 98 -4.45 3.40 20.50
CA TYR A 98 -3.47 2.96 21.48
C TYR A 98 -3.74 1.51 21.88
N TYR A 99 -2.72 0.82 22.36
CA TYR A 99 -2.81 -0.54 22.91
C TYR A 99 -1.71 -0.78 23.95
N ASP A 100 -1.94 -1.72 24.83
CA ASP A 100 -0.96 -2.14 25.81
C ASP A 100 -0.18 -3.34 25.28
N ARG A 101 1.15 -3.18 25.22
CA ARG A 101 2.08 -4.20 24.77
C ARG A 101 2.80 -4.80 25.97
N THR A 102 2.78 -6.12 26.09
CA THR A 102 3.61 -6.83 27.06
C THR A 102 4.98 -7.05 26.48
N ILE A 103 6.00 -6.48 27.12
CA ILE A 103 7.40 -6.67 26.78
C ILE A 103 8.01 -7.64 27.77
N GLN A 104 8.70 -8.67 27.25
CA GLN A 104 9.48 -9.59 28.07
C GLN A 104 10.79 -8.90 28.44
N GLU A 105 11.04 -8.71 29.72
CA GLU A 105 12.33 -8.24 30.26
C GLU A 105 13.04 -9.37 31.02
N PHE A 106 14.28 -9.11 31.40
CA PHE A 106 15.09 -10.10 32.12
C PHE A 106 14.45 -10.50 33.47
N ASP A 107 13.79 -9.55 34.14
CA ASP A 107 13.21 -9.70 35.47
C ASP A 107 11.69 -9.92 35.46
N GLY A 108 11.06 -10.13 34.28
CA GLY A 108 9.63 -10.35 34.19
C GLY A 108 8.99 -9.71 32.95
N HIS A 109 7.74 -9.28 33.11
CA HIS A 109 6.97 -8.63 32.03
C HIS A 109 6.69 -7.17 32.40
N GLN A 110 6.95 -6.25 31.47
CA GLN A 110 6.51 -4.87 31.55
C GLN A 110 5.36 -4.63 30.58
N ILE A 111 4.34 -3.92 31.04
CA ILE A 111 3.25 -3.43 30.17
C ILE A 111 3.62 -2.03 29.74
N GLN A 112 3.79 -1.83 28.45
CA GLN A 112 4.04 -0.52 27.85
C GLN A 112 2.84 -0.12 26.98
N ARG A 113 2.30 1.08 27.24
CA ARG A 113 1.31 1.68 26.35
C ARG A 113 1.99 2.19 25.09
N VAL A 114 1.49 1.75 23.93
CA VAL A 114 1.93 2.20 22.62
C VAL A 114 0.78 2.97 21.97
N GLU A 115 1.06 4.19 21.54
CA GLU A 115 0.09 5.06 20.89
C GLU A 115 0.42 5.22 19.40
N ASP A 116 -0.60 5.34 18.56
CA ASP A 116 -0.44 5.69 17.15
C ASP A 116 0.18 7.09 17.01
N TYR A 117 1.10 7.26 16.07
CA TYR A 117 1.82 8.53 15.87
C TYR A 117 0.88 9.72 15.67
N ALA A 118 -0.16 9.57 14.85
CA ALA A 118 -1.11 10.67 14.61
C ALA A 118 -1.91 11.01 15.88
N TYR A 119 -2.27 9.98 16.65
CA TYR A 119 -2.96 10.16 17.92
C TYR A 119 -2.10 10.90 18.95
N GLN A 120 -0.82 10.59 19.07
CA GLN A 120 0.15 11.32 19.92
C GLN A 120 0.21 12.82 19.58
N HIS A 121 -0.03 13.16 18.30
CA HIS A 121 -0.02 14.55 17.81
C HIS A 121 -1.42 15.18 17.75
N GLY A 122 -2.40 14.61 18.47
CA GLY A 122 -3.74 15.16 18.60
C GLY A 122 -4.66 14.93 17.40
N VAL A 123 -4.27 14.05 16.48
CA VAL A 123 -5.11 13.70 15.32
C VAL A 123 -5.88 12.42 15.61
N ASN A 124 -7.18 12.55 15.82
CA ASN A 124 -8.07 11.40 15.97
C ASN A 124 -8.54 10.94 14.59
N GLY A 125 -7.99 9.79 14.13
CA GLY A 125 -8.39 9.13 12.90
C GLY A 125 -9.40 8.00 13.14
N ARG A 126 -9.96 7.47 12.06
CA ARG A 126 -10.77 6.25 12.10
C ARG A 126 -9.83 5.03 12.20
N THR A 127 -10.19 4.09 13.07
CA THR A 127 -9.50 2.80 13.18
C THR A 127 -9.94 1.83 12.09
N ALA A 128 -9.18 0.76 11.88
CA ALA A 128 -9.45 -0.23 10.84
C ALA A 128 -10.85 -0.86 10.95
N ASN A 129 -11.39 -1.02 12.17
CA ASN A 129 -12.71 -1.60 12.39
C ASN A 129 -13.87 -0.60 12.16
N GLU A 130 -13.58 0.69 12.08
CA GLU A 130 -14.56 1.74 11.78
C GLU A 130 -14.69 2.03 10.28
N ILE A 131 -13.88 1.39 9.47
CA ILE A 131 -13.83 1.52 8.02
C ILE A 131 -14.55 0.33 7.41
N SER A 132 -15.48 0.59 6.49
CA SER A 132 -16.21 -0.48 5.82
C SER A 132 -15.32 -1.29 4.87
N ALA A 133 -15.72 -2.54 4.57
CA ALA A 133 -15.01 -3.39 3.62
C ALA A 133 -14.87 -2.72 2.23
N ASP A 134 -15.90 -2.01 1.78
CA ASP A 134 -15.87 -1.28 0.50
C ASP A 134 -14.90 -0.10 0.51
N GLU A 135 -14.80 0.62 1.63
CA GLU A 135 -13.81 1.69 1.79
C GLU A 135 -12.38 1.11 1.79
N HIS A 136 -12.14 0.00 2.49
CA HIS A 136 -10.87 -0.71 2.45
C HIS A 136 -10.52 -1.15 1.02
N LEU A 137 -11.48 -1.74 0.30
CA LEU A 137 -11.30 -2.17 -1.07
C LEU A 137 -11.02 -0.98 -2.01
N SER A 138 -11.72 0.14 -1.82
CA SER A 138 -11.53 1.35 -2.63
C SER A 138 -10.11 1.89 -2.52
N VAL A 139 -9.55 1.91 -1.29
CA VAL A 139 -8.15 2.31 -1.07
C VAL A 139 -7.19 1.32 -1.72
N LEU A 140 -7.40 0.01 -1.53
CA LEU A 140 -6.58 -1.04 -2.15
C LEU A 140 -6.56 -0.90 -3.68
N SER A 141 -7.73 -0.76 -4.29
CA SER A 141 -7.88 -0.61 -5.73
C SER A 141 -7.20 0.66 -6.26
N LEU A 142 -7.37 1.79 -5.56
CA LEU A 142 -6.69 3.02 -5.93
C LEU A 142 -5.18 2.86 -5.93
N VAL A 143 -4.62 2.35 -4.83
CA VAL A 143 -3.16 2.21 -4.66
C VAL A 143 -2.58 1.22 -5.66
N SER A 144 -3.28 0.11 -5.93
CA SER A 144 -2.84 -0.91 -6.89
C SER A 144 -2.60 -0.38 -8.30
N LYS A 145 -3.24 0.72 -8.69
CA LYS A 145 -3.05 1.36 -10.00
C LYS A 145 -1.70 2.07 -10.15
N TYR A 146 -1.05 2.41 -9.03
CA TYR A 146 0.20 3.18 -9.01
C TYR A 146 1.41 2.38 -8.57
N ILE A 147 1.21 1.14 -8.13
CA ILE A 147 2.26 0.24 -7.65
C ILE A 147 2.46 -0.88 -8.66
N ASP A 148 3.68 -1.07 -9.12
CA ASP A 148 4.02 -2.08 -10.13
C ASP A 148 4.00 -3.51 -9.59
N SER A 149 4.43 -3.71 -8.36
CA SER A 149 4.38 -5.02 -7.68
C SER A 149 3.07 -5.19 -6.89
N ALA A 150 3.14 -5.79 -5.72
CA ALA A 150 1.97 -6.07 -4.89
C ALA A 150 1.70 -4.97 -3.85
N VAL A 151 0.45 -4.89 -3.42
CA VAL A 151 -0.01 -4.02 -2.33
C VAL A 151 -0.56 -4.89 -1.22
N SER A 152 0.09 -4.85 -0.06
CA SER A 152 -0.43 -5.47 1.16
C SER A 152 -1.44 -4.53 1.81
N LYS A 153 -2.67 -4.96 1.86
CA LYS A 153 -3.74 -4.26 2.55
C LYS A 153 -4.79 -5.24 3.06
N THR A 154 -5.12 -5.07 4.32
CA THR A 154 -6.19 -5.84 4.97
C THR A 154 -7.53 -5.13 4.77
N CYS A 155 -8.54 -5.88 4.35
CA CYS A 155 -9.93 -5.49 4.39
C CYS A 155 -10.56 -6.10 5.63
N ASN A 156 -10.82 -5.28 6.65
CA ASN A 156 -11.52 -5.74 7.84
C ASN A 156 -12.99 -5.98 7.48
N VAL A 157 -13.49 -7.14 7.83
CA VAL A 157 -14.90 -7.51 7.64
C VAL A 157 -15.58 -7.66 9.00
N GLY A 158 -16.78 -7.10 9.12
CA GLY A 158 -17.57 -7.20 10.34
C GLY A 158 -18.08 -8.60 10.62
N SER A 159 -18.40 -8.87 11.87
CA SER A 159 -18.93 -10.17 12.31
C SER A 159 -20.26 -10.57 11.64
N ASN A 160 -21.01 -9.56 11.20
CA ASN A 160 -22.32 -9.71 10.57
C ASN A 160 -22.27 -9.93 9.04
N VAL A 161 -21.08 -9.90 8.44
CA VAL A 161 -20.90 -10.13 7.00
C VAL A 161 -21.20 -11.60 6.68
N ASN A 162 -22.17 -11.85 5.81
CA ASN A 162 -22.52 -13.19 5.36
C ASN A 162 -21.61 -13.67 4.22
N PHE A 163 -21.73 -14.94 3.84
CA PHE A 163 -20.85 -15.55 2.84
C PHE A 163 -20.99 -14.91 1.45
N ASP A 164 -22.18 -14.50 1.05
CA ASP A 164 -22.39 -13.89 -0.28
C ASP A 164 -21.74 -12.50 -0.35
N GLU A 165 -21.89 -11.68 0.68
CA GLU A 165 -21.19 -10.39 0.80
C GLU A 165 -19.67 -10.57 0.80
N PHE A 166 -19.17 -11.57 1.53
CA PHE A 166 -17.75 -11.91 1.56
C PHE A 166 -17.23 -12.32 0.18
N LYS A 167 -17.96 -13.16 -0.54
CA LYS A 167 -17.63 -13.59 -1.91
C LYS A 167 -17.61 -12.39 -2.88
N GLU A 168 -18.61 -11.50 -2.77
CA GLU A 168 -18.67 -10.29 -3.59
C GLU A 168 -17.48 -9.36 -3.36
N LEU A 169 -16.94 -9.27 -2.16
CA LEU A 169 -15.75 -8.48 -1.86
C LEU A 169 -14.55 -8.94 -2.71
N TYR A 170 -14.29 -10.26 -2.80
CA TYR A 170 -13.23 -10.82 -3.63
C TYR A 170 -13.48 -10.60 -5.12
N PHE A 171 -14.72 -10.79 -5.56
CA PHE A 171 -15.10 -10.58 -6.95
C PHE A 171 -14.96 -9.12 -7.37
N ASN A 172 -15.34 -8.19 -6.50
CA ASN A 172 -15.18 -6.76 -6.73
C ASN A 172 -13.70 -6.34 -6.72
N ALA A 173 -12.85 -6.95 -5.86
CA ALA A 173 -11.41 -6.72 -5.89
C ALA A 173 -10.80 -7.12 -7.24
N TRP A 174 -11.17 -8.30 -7.76
CA TRP A 174 -10.74 -8.75 -9.07
C TRP A 174 -11.22 -7.81 -10.20
N LYS A 175 -12.51 -7.44 -10.20
CA LYS A 175 -13.07 -6.50 -11.19
C LYS A 175 -12.38 -5.14 -11.21
N GLN A 176 -11.92 -4.67 -10.04
CA GLN A 176 -11.22 -3.41 -9.89
C GLN A 176 -9.72 -3.50 -10.21
N GLY A 177 -9.24 -4.67 -10.64
CA GLY A 177 -7.84 -4.90 -11.04
C GLY A 177 -6.87 -5.04 -9.87
N CYS A 178 -7.34 -5.38 -8.66
CA CYS A 178 -6.46 -5.70 -7.55
C CYS A 178 -5.69 -6.99 -7.83
N LYS A 179 -4.39 -6.99 -7.54
CA LYS A 179 -3.51 -8.16 -7.71
C LYS A 179 -3.65 -9.19 -6.57
N GLY A 180 -4.22 -8.79 -5.47
CA GLY A 180 -4.50 -9.61 -4.30
C GLY A 180 -5.35 -8.85 -3.30
N ILE A 181 -5.93 -9.57 -2.36
CA ILE A 181 -6.72 -9.03 -1.25
C ILE A 181 -6.51 -9.92 -0.03
N THR A 182 -6.38 -9.31 1.13
CA THR A 182 -6.36 -10.00 2.43
C THR A 182 -7.56 -9.54 3.24
N THR A 183 -8.27 -10.48 3.84
CA THR A 183 -9.39 -10.17 4.72
C THR A 183 -9.08 -10.57 6.15
N PHE A 184 -9.59 -9.82 7.09
CA PHE A 184 -9.49 -10.10 8.52
C PHE A 184 -10.85 -9.94 9.19
N ARG A 185 -11.23 -10.95 9.99
CA ARG A 185 -12.43 -10.96 10.80
C ARG A 185 -12.04 -11.10 12.27
N ALA A 186 -12.31 -10.06 13.07
CA ALA A 186 -11.81 -9.98 14.46
C ALA A 186 -12.37 -11.08 15.39
N ASP A 187 -13.57 -11.57 15.09
CA ASP A 187 -14.27 -12.64 15.85
C ASP A 187 -14.30 -13.98 15.11
N GLY A 188 -13.46 -14.12 14.07
CA GLY A 188 -13.29 -15.38 13.34
C GLY A 188 -12.75 -16.48 14.24
N LYS A 189 -13.57 -17.52 14.46
CA LYS A 189 -13.16 -18.80 15.07
C LYS A 189 -12.82 -19.80 13.99
#